data_2131572965c5dcd9d839f1530cff6a4b
#
_entry.id   2131572965c5dcd9d839f1530cff6a4b
#
_cell.length_a   1.000
_cell.length_b   1.000
_cell.length_c   1.000
_cell.angle_alpha   90.00
_cell.angle_beta   90.00
_cell.angle_gamma   90.00
#
_symmetry.space_group_name_H-M   'P 1'
#
loop_
_entity.id
_entity.type
_entity.pdbx_description
1 polymer ?
#
loop_
_entity_poly.entity_id
_entity_poly.type
_entity_poly.pdbx_seq_one_letter_code
_entity_poly.pdbx_strand_id
1 'polypeptide(L)'
;MKYLIVGLGNIGDEYTNTRHNIGFMMVDAFAESKNATWEDKRYGFVARCRAKSAEIILLKPSTYMNLSGNAVRYWLQQEKIPVENMLVLVDDLNLPFGSIRMRKQGSNGGHNGLGHIQQVLGTQNYARLRFGIGDDFSKGAQCNFVLGQWSDEEQKTLPDRLKLVSEIIPSFCLQGMDRTMNQYNGK
;
A
#
# COMPACT_ATOMS: atom_id res chain seq x y z
N MET A 1 16.89 -7.96 -9.44
CA MET A 1 15.90 -8.62 -8.57
C MET A 1 14.53 -8.01 -8.80
N LYS A 2 13.51 -8.80 -8.55
CA LYS A 2 12.11 -8.37 -8.70
C LYS A 2 11.51 -8.04 -7.34
N TYR A 3 10.66 -7.03 -7.32
CA TYR A 3 9.95 -6.60 -6.11
C TYR A 3 8.47 -6.45 -6.43
N LEU A 4 7.61 -6.73 -5.47
CA LEU A 4 6.17 -6.53 -5.58
C LEU A 4 5.76 -5.43 -4.60
N ILE A 5 5.18 -4.37 -5.13
CA ILE A 5 4.65 -3.26 -4.33
C ILE A 5 3.13 -3.31 -4.48
N VAL A 6 2.45 -3.55 -3.37
CA VAL A 6 1.01 -3.75 -3.35
C VAL A 6 0.34 -2.56 -2.67
N GLY A 7 -0.52 -1.87 -3.38
CA GLY A 7 -1.39 -0.86 -2.76
C GLY A 7 -2.77 -1.45 -2.52
N LEU A 8 -3.24 -1.45 -1.30
CA LEU A 8 -4.54 -2.02 -0.96
C LEU A 8 -5.66 -0.98 -1.05
N GLY A 9 -6.80 -1.42 -1.55
CA GLY A 9 -8.00 -0.61 -1.69
C GLY A 9 -9.17 -1.44 -2.17
N ASN A 10 -10.30 -0.80 -2.37
CA ASN A 10 -11.49 -1.41 -2.96
C ASN A 10 -11.70 -0.87 -4.37
N ILE A 11 -12.06 -1.76 -5.29
CA ILE A 11 -12.42 -1.36 -6.66
C ILE A 11 -13.82 -0.76 -6.68
N GLY A 12 -14.07 0.07 -7.69
CA GLY A 12 -15.36 0.70 -7.91
C GLY A 12 -15.29 2.21 -7.72
N ASP A 13 -16.08 2.94 -8.49
CA ASP A 13 -16.08 4.41 -8.48
C ASP A 13 -16.45 4.97 -7.11
N GLU A 14 -17.30 4.26 -6.36
CA GLU A 14 -17.75 4.68 -5.03
C GLU A 14 -16.61 4.71 -3.99
N TYR A 15 -15.52 3.99 -4.25
CA TYR A 15 -14.37 3.95 -3.34
C TYR A 15 -13.22 4.83 -3.79
N THR A 16 -13.31 5.45 -4.96
CA THR A 16 -12.24 6.27 -5.51
C THR A 16 -11.90 7.43 -4.58
N ASN A 17 -10.62 7.59 -4.27
CA ASN A 17 -10.10 8.66 -3.41
C ASN A 17 -10.66 8.65 -1.99
N THR A 18 -11.13 7.50 -1.51
CA THR A 18 -11.50 7.35 -0.11
C THR A 18 -10.24 7.11 0.75
N ARG A 19 -10.36 7.33 2.07
CA ARG A 19 -9.24 7.10 2.99
C ARG A 19 -8.73 5.67 2.93
N HIS A 20 -9.66 4.71 2.83
CA HIS A 20 -9.30 3.28 2.77
C HIS A 20 -8.55 2.92 1.47
N ASN A 21 -8.66 3.75 0.45
CA ASN A 21 -7.97 3.55 -0.82
C ASN A 21 -6.65 4.31 -0.94
N ILE A 22 -6.09 4.80 0.17
CA ILE A 22 -4.80 5.50 0.12
C ILE A 22 -3.70 4.59 -0.45
N GLY A 23 -3.79 3.27 -0.26
CA GLY A 23 -2.86 2.33 -0.87
C GLY A 23 -2.86 2.42 -2.39
N PHE A 24 -4.05 2.49 -2.99
CA PHE A 24 -4.18 2.69 -4.44
C PHE A 24 -3.57 4.03 -4.86
N MET A 25 -3.84 5.08 -4.09
CA MET A 25 -3.32 6.41 -4.41
C MET A 25 -1.79 6.44 -4.37
N MET A 26 -1.19 5.74 -3.41
CA MET A 26 0.27 5.68 -3.28
C MET A 26 0.92 4.99 -4.48
N VAL A 27 0.42 3.83 -4.90
CA VAL A 27 0.99 3.14 -6.06
C VAL A 27 0.67 3.86 -7.36
N ASP A 28 -0.49 4.50 -7.46
CA ASP A 28 -0.82 5.33 -8.63
C ASP A 28 0.15 6.49 -8.77
N ALA A 29 0.47 7.19 -7.69
CA ALA A 29 1.42 8.29 -7.71
C ALA A 29 2.81 7.83 -8.15
N PHE A 30 3.26 6.68 -7.64
CA PHE A 30 4.55 6.12 -8.04
C PHE A 30 4.54 5.70 -9.51
N ALA A 31 3.48 5.02 -9.96
CA ALA A 31 3.35 4.61 -11.36
C ALA A 31 3.41 5.83 -12.30
N GLU A 32 2.71 6.90 -11.93
CA GLU A 32 2.72 8.14 -12.71
C GLU A 32 4.13 8.74 -12.79
N SER A 33 4.87 8.74 -11.67
CA SER A 33 6.24 9.26 -11.63
C SER A 33 7.19 8.46 -12.53
N LYS A 34 6.86 7.22 -12.84
CA LYS A 34 7.65 6.34 -13.70
C LYS A 34 7.08 6.18 -15.10
N ASN A 35 6.00 6.88 -15.43
CA ASN A 35 5.27 6.72 -16.69
C ASN A 35 4.85 5.28 -16.94
N ALA A 36 4.56 4.53 -15.88
CA ALA A 36 4.12 3.15 -15.98
C ALA A 36 2.64 3.09 -16.34
N THR A 37 2.27 2.10 -17.13
CA THR A 37 0.90 1.91 -17.61
C THR A 37 0.25 0.74 -16.87
N TRP A 38 -0.95 0.96 -16.35
CA TRP A 38 -1.73 -0.08 -15.70
C TRP A 38 -2.41 -0.98 -16.71
N GLU A 39 -2.36 -2.29 -16.47
CA GLU A 39 -3.06 -3.29 -17.26
C GLU A 39 -3.99 -4.10 -16.36
N ASP A 40 -5.20 -4.38 -16.85
CA ASP A 40 -6.15 -5.23 -16.14
C ASP A 40 -5.73 -6.69 -16.29
N LYS A 41 -5.33 -7.30 -15.19
CA LYS A 41 -4.85 -8.67 -15.16
C LYS A 41 -5.63 -9.49 -14.14
N ARG A 42 -5.25 -10.76 -13.97
CA ARG A 42 -5.93 -11.63 -13.01
C ARG A 42 -5.74 -11.11 -11.59
N TYR A 43 -6.83 -10.96 -10.86
CA TYR A 43 -6.91 -10.49 -9.47
C TYR A 43 -6.47 -9.04 -9.26
N GLY A 44 -6.09 -8.30 -10.29
CA GLY A 44 -5.69 -6.93 -10.06
C GLY A 44 -5.23 -6.17 -11.28
N PHE A 45 -4.97 -4.89 -11.05
CA PHE A 45 -4.31 -4.03 -12.03
C PHE A 45 -2.82 -4.05 -11.75
N VAL A 46 -2.02 -4.22 -12.80
CA VAL A 46 -0.58 -4.40 -12.69
C VAL A 46 0.14 -3.39 -13.58
N ALA A 47 1.17 -2.75 -13.05
CA ALA A 47 2.07 -1.89 -13.81
C ALA A 47 3.49 -2.33 -13.54
N ARG A 48 4.37 -2.14 -14.52
CA ARG A 48 5.78 -2.55 -14.43
C ARG A 48 6.67 -1.35 -14.66
N CYS A 49 7.71 -1.25 -13.84
CA CYS A 49 8.71 -0.20 -13.98
C CYS A 49 10.04 -0.67 -13.40
N ARG A 50 11.03 0.21 -13.46
CA ARG A 50 12.36 -0.08 -12.92
C ARG A 50 12.87 1.09 -12.08
N ALA A 51 13.66 0.77 -11.07
CA ALA A 51 14.48 1.74 -10.35
C ALA A 51 15.90 1.18 -10.35
N LYS A 52 16.77 1.73 -11.19
CA LYS A 52 18.13 1.22 -11.41
C LYS A 52 18.08 -0.27 -11.75
N SER A 53 18.71 -1.14 -10.95
CA SER A 53 18.74 -2.58 -11.20
C SER A 53 17.48 -3.32 -10.74
N ALA A 54 16.59 -2.67 -10.00
CA ALA A 54 15.40 -3.31 -9.47
C ALA A 54 14.26 -3.28 -10.49
N GLU A 55 13.67 -4.44 -10.75
CA GLU A 55 12.43 -4.56 -11.52
C GLU A 55 11.27 -4.51 -10.53
N ILE A 56 10.33 -3.60 -10.74
CA ILE A 56 9.25 -3.34 -9.81
C ILE A 56 7.91 -3.66 -10.46
N ILE A 57 7.16 -4.56 -9.83
CA ILE A 57 5.81 -4.90 -10.22
C ILE A 57 4.88 -4.19 -9.24
N LEU A 58 4.00 -3.33 -9.75
CA LEU A 58 2.99 -2.64 -8.95
C LEU A 58 1.67 -3.37 -9.08
N LEU A 59 1.00 -3.59 -7.95
CA LEU A 59 -0.27 -4.31 -7.93
C LEU A 59 -1.32 -3.50 -7.16
N LYS A 60 -2.47 -3.29 -7.81
CA LYS A 60 -3.70 -2.88 -7.13
C LYS A 60 -4.66 -4.06 -7.19
N PRO A 61 -4.87 -4.80 -6.10
CA PRO A 61 -5.83 -5.90 -6.12
C PRO A 61 -7.20 -5.42 -6.57
N SER A 62 -7.83 -6.16 -7.48
CA SER A 62 -9.19 -5.88 -7.93
C SER A 62 -10.23 -6.68 -7.16
N THR A 63 -9.80 -7.38 -6.14
CA THR A 63 -10.66 -8.00 -5.14
C THR A 63 -11.17 -6.93 -4.18
N TYR A 64 -12.18 -7.26 -3.38
CA TYR A 64 -12.48 -6.41 -2.24
C TYR A 64 -11.37 -6.52 -1.20
N MET A 65 -11.29 -5.52 -0.30
CA MET A 65 -10.21 -5.41 0.68
C MET A 65 -10.01 -6.71 1.47
N ASN A 66 -11.09 -7.34 1.91
CA ASN A 66 -11.01 -8.57 2.71
C ASN A 66 -10.58 -9.80 1.93
N LEU A 67 -10.32 -9.69 0.63
CA LEU A 67 -9.85 -10.78 -0.23
C LEU A 67 -8.49 -10.45 -0.86
N SER A 68 -7.80 -9.44 -0.36
CA SER A 68 -6.53 -8.96 -0.91
C SER A 68 -5.45 -10.04 -0.99
N GLY A 69 -5.46 -10.99 -0.07
CA GLY A 69 -4.46 -12.05 -0.03
C GLY A 69 -4.47 -12.95 -1.25
N ASN A 70 -5.62 -13.12 -1.92
CA ASN A 70 -5.70 -13.94 -3.12
C ASN A 70 -4.86 -13.34 -4.26
N ALA A 71 -4.96 -12.02 -4.44
CA ALA A 71 -4.17 -11.31 -5.45
C ALA A 71 -2.68 -11.35 -5.11
N VAL A 72 -2.34 -11.08 -3.87
CA VAL A 72 -0.95 -11.06 -3.41
C VAL A 72 -0.28 -12.41 -3.63
N ARG A 73 -0.92 -13.50 -3.18
CA ARG A 73 -0.37 -14.85 -3.36
C ARG A 73 -0.18 -15.18 -4.84
N TYR A 74 -1.18 -14.88 -5.66
CA TYR A 74 -1.10 -15.17 -7.09
C TYR A 74 0.10 -14.46 -7.73
N TRP A 75 0.28 -13.15 -7.47
CA TRP A 75 1.34 -12.39 -8.14
C TRP A 75 2.73 -12.69 -7.60
N LEU A 76 2.86 -13.02 -6.30
CA LEU A 76 4.14 -13.52 -5.78
C LEU A 76 4.56 -14.81 -6.49
N GLN A 77 3.62 -15.74 -6.68
CA GLN A 77 3.90 -17.02 -7.33
C GLN A 77 4.13 -16.84 -8.84
N GLN A 78 3.28 -16.07 -9.50
CA GLN A 78 3.35 -15.86 -10.94
C GLN A 78 4.68 -15.22 -11.35
N GLU A 79 5.13 -14.23 -10.60
CA GLU A 79 6.36 -13.48 -10.90
C GLU A 79 7.59 -14.07 -10.19
N LYS A 80 7.42 -15.11 -9.39
CA LYS A 80 8.49 -15.76 -8.63
C LYS A 80 9.22 -14.76 -7.73
N ILE A 81 8.44 -13.98 -6.97
CA ILE A 81 8.97 -12.97 -6.06
C ILE A 81 8.92 -13.53 -4.64
N PRO A 82 10.04 -13.52 -3.91
CA PRO A 82 10.01 -13.96 -2.50
C PRO A 82 9.27 -12.94 -1.62
N VAL A 83 8.68 -13.40 -0.53
CA VAL A 83 7.88 -12.56 0.36
C VAL A 83 8.69 -11.37 0.90
N GLU A 84 9.98 -11.55 1.16
CA GLU A 84 10.85 -10.49 1.66
C GLU A 84 11.06 -9.35 0.65
N ASN A 85 10.72 -9.57 -0.63
CA ASN A 85 10.78 -8.55 -1.67
C ASN A 85 9.41 -7.89 -1.93
N MET A 86 8.50 -8.03 -1.02
CA MET A 86 7.17 -7.42 -1.12
C MET A 86 7.02 -6.29 -0.10
N LEU A 87 6.41 -5.19 -0.53
CA LEU A 87 6.00 -4.08 0.34
C LEU A 87 4.52 -3.83 0.13
N VAL A 88 3.74 -3.84 1.22
CA VAL A 88 2.29 -3.61 1.19
C VAL A 88 2.00 -2.22 1.74
N LEU A 89 1.25 -1.42 0.99
CA LEU A 89 0.90 -0.03 1.35
C LEU A 89 -0.55 0.02 1.79
N VAL A 90 -0.81 0.50 3.01
CA VAL A 90 -2.14 0.48 3.62
C VAL A 90 -2.43 1.75 4.40
N ASP A 91 -3.72 1.99 4.67
CA ASP A 91 -4.19 3.01 5.60
C ASP A 91 -4.09 2.52 7.05
N ASP A 92 -3.94 3.45 7.98
CA ASP A 92 -3.89 3.13 9.41
C ASP A 92 -4.62 4.20 10.23
N LEU A 93 -5.70 3.78 10.90
CA LEU A 93 -6.49 4.64 11.78
C LEU A 93 -5.73 5.10 13.02
N ASN A 94 -4.74 4.32 13.45
CA ASN A 94 -4.03 4.55 14.70
C ASN A 94 -2.88 5.54 14.56
N LEU A 95 -2.65 6.04 13.35
CA LEU A 95 -1.63 7.05 13.09
C LEU A 95 -2.28 8.37 12.69
N PRO A 96 -1.73 9.52 13.16
CA PRO A 96 -2.21 10.81 12.69
C PRO A 96 -2.13 10.92 11.18
N PHE A 97 -3.01 11.73 10.59
CA PHE A 97 -3.04 11.92 9.16
C PHE A 97 -1.66 12.31 8.61
N GLY A 98 -1.25 11.62 7.56
CA GLY A 98 0.00 11.88 6.85
C GLY A 98 1.24 11.27 7.47
N SER A 99 1.14 10.68 8.67
CA SER A 99 2.26 9.97 9.28
C SER A 99 2.57 8.70 8.51
N ILE A 100 3.85 8.37 8.40
CA ILE A 100 4.29 7.16 7.71
C ILE A 100 5.07 6.29 8.68
N ARG A 101 4.67 5.04 8.77
CA ARG A 101 5.35 4.06 9.60
C ARG A 101 5.52 2.75 8.84
N MET A 102 6.74 2.28 8.80
CA MET A 102 7.07 1.01 8.15
C MET A 102 7.55 0.01 9.17
N ARG A 103 7.24 -1.27 8.93
CA ARG A 103 7.70 -2.40 9.73
C ARG A 103 7.95 -3.59 8.83
N LYS A 104 8.90 -4.45 9.23
CA LYS A 104 9.19 -5.70 8.51
C LYS A 104 8.19 -6.80 8.84
N GLN A 105 7.53 -6.70 9.98
CA GLN A 105 6.60 -7.70 10.48
C GLN A 105 5.66 -7.05 11.48
N GLY A 106 4.63 -7.76 11.87
CA GLY A 106 3.72 -7.29 12.89
C GLY A 106 2.28 -7.72 12.65
N SER A 107 1.42 -7.43 13.63
CA SER A 107 -0.01 -7.75 13.53
C SER A 107 -0.67 -6.94 12.42
N ASN A 108 -1.88 -7.38 12.03
CA ASN A 108 -2.65 -6.67 11.01
C ASN A 108 -3.29 -5.37 11.53
N GLY A 109 -3.26 -5.13 12.85
CA GLY A 109 -3.84 -3.91 13.43
C GLY A 109 -5.34 -3.77 13.20
N GLY A 110 -6.04 -4.87 12.94
CA GLY A 110 -7.46 -4.85 12.61
C GLY A 110 -7.75 -4.50 11.15
N HIS A 111 -6.74 -4.32 10.32
CA HIS A 111 -6.92 -4.02 8.90
C HIS A 111 -7.32 -5.29 8.14
N ASN A 112 -8.49 -5.26 7.48
CA ASN A 112 -9.04 -6.44 6.82
C ASN A 112 -8.13 -6.99 5.71
N GLY A 113 -7.52 -6.11 4.93
CA GLY A 113 -6.61 -6.52 3.86
C GLY A 113 -5.37 -7.21 4.37
N LEU A 114 -4.71 -6.63 5.39
CA LEU A 114 -3.55 -7.26 6.01
C LEU A 114 -3.92 -8.58 6.68
N GLY A 115 -5.08 -8.63 7.31
CA GLY A 115 -5.58 -9.87 7.93
C GLY A 115 -5.72 -11.00 6.92
N HIS A 116 -6.27 -10.72 5.76
CA HIS A 116 -6.44 -11.74 4.72
C HIS A 116 -5.09 -12.14 4.10
N ILE A 117 -4.19 -11.19 3.88
CA ILE A 117 -2.84 -11.52 3.41
C ILE A 117 -2.14 -12.46 4.40
N GLN A 118 -2.21 -12.13 5.70
CA GLN A 118 -1.64 -12.96 6.74
C GLN A 118 -2.24 -14.38 6.71
N GLN A 119 -3.56 -14.47 6.57
CA GLN A 119 -4.25 -15.76 6.52
C GLN A 119 -3.81 -16.60 5.32
N VAL A 120 -3.74 -15.99 4.14
CA VAL A 120 -3.44 -16.69 2.89
C VAL A 120 -1.96 -17.08 2.80
N LEU A 121 -1.05 -16.19 3.21
CA LEU A 121 0.38 -16.47 3.18
C LEU A 121 0.85 -17.30 4.38
N GLY A 122 0.05 -17.38 5.45
CA GLY A 122 0.41 -18.10 6.65
C GLY A 122 1.49 -17.42 7.49
N THR A 123 1.74 -16.12 7.26
CA THR A 123 2.76 -15.38 7.99
C THR A 123 2.39 -13.90 8.07
N GLN A 124 2.85 -13.23 9.11
CA GLN A 124 2.81 -11.78 9.21
C GLN A 124 4.20 -11.14 9.03
N ASN A 125 5.17 -11.92 8.57
CA ASN A 125 6.56 -11.48 8.37
C ASN A 125 6.74 -10.99 6.94
N TYR A 126 6.19 -9.81 6.63
CA TYR A 126 6.38 -9.12 5.37
C TYR A 126 6.39 -7.61 5.62
N ALA A 127 7.08 -6.87 4.77
CA ALA A 127 7.20 -5.42 4.89
C ALA A 127 5.87 -4.73 4.60
N ARG A 128 5.53 -3.75 5.43
CA ARG A 128 4.34 -2.92 5.21
C ARG A 128 4.65 -1.47 5.52
N LEU A 129 4.01 -0.59 4.76
CA LEU A 129 4.02 0.85 4.98
C LEU A 129 2.60 1.25 5.37
N ARG A 130 2.46 1.84 6.55
CA ARG A 130 1.19 2.33 7.06
C ARG A 130 1.14 3.84 6.88
N PHE A 131 0.10 4.31 6.20
CA PHE A 131 -0.16 5.72 6.00
C PHE A 131 -1.27 6.15 6.95
N GLY A 132 -0.96 7.06 7.87
CA GLY A 132 -1.93 7.52 8.86
C GLY A 132 -3.09 8.27 8.23
N ILE A 133 -4.30 7.88 8.59
CA ILE A 133 -5.52 8.56 8.16
C ILE A 133 -6.26 9.21 9.33
N GLY A 134 -5.76 8.99 10.56
CA GLY A 134 -6.38 9.51 11.76
C GLY A 134 -7.63 8.72 12.17
N ASP A 135 -8.23 9.14 13.27
CA ASP A 135 -9.39 8.46 13.86
C ASP A 135 -10.49 9.45 14.25
N ASP A 136 -10.61 10.55 13.52
CA ASP A 136 -11.58 11.60 13.82
C ASP A 136 -12.99 11.18 13.43
N PHE A 137 -13.55 10.25 14.20
CA PHE A 137 -14.91 9.75 14.02
C PHE A 137 -15.50 9.37 15.37
N SER A 138 -16.83 9.42 15.47
CA SER A 138 -17.54 8.99 16.66
C SER A 138 -17.62 7.47 16.75
N LYS A 139 -17.83 6.95 17.95
CA LYS A 139 -17.95 5.51 18.19
C LYS A 139 -19.00 4.90 17.25
N GLY A 140 -18.60 3.82 16.57
CA GLY A 140 -19.47 3.13 15.62
C GLY A 140 -19.43 3.68 14.19
N ALA A 141 -18.73 4.80 13.96
CA ALA A 141 -18.64 5.44 12.63
C ALA A 141 -17.35 5.09 11.88
N GLN A 142 -16.60 4.08 12.32
CA GLN A 142 -15.32 3.73 11.71
C GLN A 142 -15.47 3.39 10.23
N CYS A 143 -16.44 2.58 9.86
CA CYS A 143 -16.65 2.18 8.48
C CYS A 143 -16.91 3.39 7.58
N ASN A 144 -17.79 4.30 8.02
CA ASN A 144 -18.08 5.51 7.25
C ASN A 144 -16.86 6.41 7.13
N PHE A 145 -16.03 6.48 8.17
CA PHE A 145 -14.81 7.29 8.15
C PHE A 145 -13.80 6.77 7.12
N VAL A 146 -13.48 5.48 7.14
CA VAL A 146 -12.47 4.91 6.22
C VAL A 146 -12.95 4.93 4.78
N LEU A 147 -14.25 4.82 4.55
CA LEU A 147 -14.84 4.89 3.22
C LEU A 147 -15.19 6.32 2.80
N GLY A 148 -14.88 7.31 3.65
CA GLY A 148 -15.15 8.72 3.38
C GLY A 148 -14.04 9.37 2.57
N GLN A 149 -14.38 10.55 2.04
CA GLN A 149 -13.46 11.36 1.26
C GLN A 149 -12.53 12.17 2.19
N TRP A 150 -11.41 12.61 1.65
CA TRP A 150 -10.47 13.46 2.37
C TRP A 150 -11.08 14.86 2.59
N SER A 151 -10.77 15.45 3.75
CA SER A 151 -11.12 16.85 4.00
C SER A 151 -10.33 17.78 3.07
N ASP A 152 -10.78 19.03 2.96
CA ASP A 152 -10.08 20.01 2.12
C ASP A 152 -8.63 20.23 2.59
N GLU A 153 -8.40 20.24 3.91
CA GLU A 153 -7.06 20.38 4.47
C GLU A 153 -6.19 19.19 4.16
N GLU A 154 -6.75 17.98 4.29
CA GLU A 154 -6.04 16.76 3.97
C GLU A 154 -5.66 16.71 2.49
N GLN A 155 -6.56 17.11 1.60
CA GLN A 155 -6.30 17.15 0.16
C GLN A 155 -5.13 18.05 -0.21
N LYS A 156 -4.92 19.14 0.53
CA LYS A 156 -3.80 20.06 0.28
C LYS A 156 -2.45 19.43 0.62
N THR A 157 -2.42 18.54 1.61
CA THR A 157 -1.19 17.89 2.08
C THR A 157 -0.87 16.61 1.32
N LEU A 158 -1.88 15.93 0.79
CA LEU A 158 -1.71 14.63 0.14
C LEU A 158 -0.63 14.59 -0.95
N PRO A 159 -0.54 15.57 -1.89
CA PRO A 159 0.48 15.49 -2.95
C PRO A 159 1.91 15.38 -2.41
N ASP A 160 2.24 16.12 -1.36
CA ASP A 160 3.58 16.06 -0.76
C ASP A 160 3.82 14.71 -0.08
N ARG A 161 2.79 14.17 0.57
CA ARG A 161 2.89 12.88 1.22
C ARG A 161 3.05 11.74 0.21
N LEU A 162 2.29 11.79 -0.89
CA LEU A 162 2.40 10.81 -1.96
C LEU A 162 3.77 10.87 -2.65
N LYS A 163 4.32 12.07 -2.80
CA LYS A 163 5.67 12.25 -3.33
C LYS A 163 6.71 11.60 -2.44
N LEU A 164 6.58 11.75 -1.12
CA LEU A 164 7.47 11.10 -0.16
C LEU A 164 7.42 9.58 -0.30
N VAL A 165 6.22 9.00 -0.42
CA VAL A 165 6.07 7.55 -0.62
C VAL A 165 6.73 7.10 -1.91
N SER A 166 6.66 7.91 -2.97
CA SER A 166 7.31 7.61 -4.24
C SER A 166 8.85 7.58 -4.12
N GLU A 167 9.41 8.24 -3.12
CA GLU A 167 10.85 8.13 -2.79
C GLU A 167 11.13 6.88 -1.94
N ILE A 168 10.20 6.49 -1.09
CA ILE A 168 10.36 5.34 -0.19
C ILE A 168 10.39 4.02 -0.98
N ILE A 169 9.56 3.89 -2.00
CA ILE A 169 9.47 2.65 -2.76
C ILE A 169 10.81 2.24 -3.39
N PRO A 170 11.50 3.11 -4.13
CA PRO A 170 12.84 2.74 -4.63
C PRO A 170 13.84 2.47 -3.52
N SER A 171 13.77 3.21 -2.41
CA SER A 171 14.64 2.99 -1.27
C SER A 171 14.50 1.57 -0.71
N PHE A 172 13.25 1.11 -0.54
CA PHE A 172 12.98 -0.26 -0.11
C PHE A 172 13.64 -1.27 -1.05
N CYS A 173 13.49 -1.08 -2.35
CA CYS A 173 14.01 -2.01 -3.35
C CYS A 173 15.55 -2.01 -3.41
N LEU A 174 16.18 -0.86 -3.25
CA LEU A 174 17.62 -0.70 -3.47
C LEU A 174 18.45 -0.78 -2.21
N GLN A 175 17.92 -0.35 -1.06
CA GLN A 175 18.65 -0.27 0.20
C GLN A 175 18.16 -1.27 1.26
N GLY A 176 16.98 -1.86 1.06
CA GLY A 176 16.35 -2.76 2.03
C GLY A 176 15.54 -2.03 3.08
N MET A 177 14.77 -2.81 3.84
CA MET A 177 13.78 -2.24 4.77
C MET A 177 14.42 -1.54 5.97
N ASP A 178 15.52 -2.08 6.51
CA ASP A 178 16.15 -1.49 7.70
C ASP A 178 16.62 -0.05 7.45
N ARG A 179 17.34 0.16 6.36
CA ARG A 179 17.82 1.51 5.99
C ARG A 179 16.66 2.43 5.64
N THR A 180 15.65 1.91 4.94
CA THR A 180 14.48 2.69 4.57
C THR A 180 13.70 3.13 5.81
N MET A 181 13.52 2.23 6.78
CA MET A 181 12.87 2.60 8.05
C MET A 181 13.66 3.68 8.79
N ASN A 182 14.97 3.54 8.87
CA ASN A 182 15.81 4.53 9.57
C ASN A 182 15.71 5.92 8.91
N GLN A 183 15.62 5.95 7.60
CA GLN A 183 15.59 7.22 6.85
C GLN A 183 14.21 7.89 6.86
N TYR A 184 13.13 7.11 6.80
CA TYR A 184 11.79 7.65 6.53
C TYR A 184 10.79 7.50 7.66
N ASN A 185 10.96 6.56 8.60
CA ASN A 185 10.00 6.46 9.71
C ASN A 185 10.01 7.76 10.53
N GLY A 186 8.80 8.24 10.84
CA GLY A 186 8.62 9.48 11.57
C GLY A 186 8.64 10.73 10.69
N LYS A 187 8.76 10.57 9.40
CA LYS A 187 8.68 11.69 8.45
C LYS A 187 7.23 11.87 8.00
#